data_27fea79d1dd859b5971edc0767b1dc18
#
_entry.id   27fea79d1dd859b5971edc0767b1dc18
#
_cell.length_a   1.000
_cell.length_b   1.000
_cell.length_c   1.000
_cell.angle_alpha   90.00
_cell.angle_beta   90.00
_cell.angle_gamma   90.00
#
_symmetry.space_group_name_H-M   'P 1'
#
loop_
_entity.id
_entity.type
_entity.pdbx_description
1 polymer ?
#
loop_
_entity_poly.entity_id
_entity_poly.type
_entity_poly.pdbx_seq_one_letter_code
_entity_poly.pdbx_strand_id
1 'polypeptide(L)'
;MKRFPGRDMQSVTELVFGGDKFRTALCCSVVGMLLTLLFLSSCHYTRPDLTSEELSEKTRDSLNYLYDRHYTWNTNLEVTTDSVTMECLPIKDTYIALYKGDRVVVAEFAIHPADSVDSVWVKLAHTQEEQGWIRETELKESFVPTDSISQAIHFFSDTHASYFVIIFALFVGAWVFRLFRRKQLKIVYFNDIDSVYPLLLCLLMAFSATVYETMQVFVPETWEHFYFNPTLSPFKVPFILSVFLLSIWLFIIVLLAVLDDLFRQLTPAAAVFYLLGLASCCIFCYFFFILTTQIYIGYIFLVVFLGLFLKRMCATLVIYRYRCGRCGQKLKEKGPCPSCGAINE
;
A
#
# COMPACT_ATOMS: atom_id res chain seq x y z
N MET A 1 26.90 54.34 2.47
CA MET A 1 26.73 52.93 2.72
C MET A 1 25.31 52.72 3.31
N LYS A 2 24.29 52.51 2.46
CA LYS A 2 22.89 52.38 2.85
C LYS A 2 22.60 50.89 3.11
N ARG A 3 22.30 50.53 4.37
CA ARG A 3 21.77 49.21 4.73
C ARG A 3 20.35 49.06 4.19
N PHE A 4 20.11 48.07 3.36
CA PHE A 4 18.77 47.63 2.97
C PHE A 4 18.18 46.82 4.17
N PRO A 5 16.94 47.06 4.58
CA PRO A 5 16.30 46.29 5.59
C PRO A 5 15.96 44.90 5.00
N GLY A 6 16.52 43.85 5.58
CA GLY A 6 16.11 42.47 5.28
C GLY A 6 14.62 42.30 5.57
N ARG A 7 13.82 42.15 4.56
CA ARG A 7 12.44 41.71 4.71
C ARG A 7 12.50 40.25 5.19
N ASP A 8 11.97 40.02 6.36
CA ASP A 8 11.85 38.70 6.99
C ASP A 8 11.14 37.74 6.04
N MET A 9 11.87 36.77 5.56
CA MET A 9 11.35 35.68 4.75
C MET A 9 10.35 34.80 5.54
N GLN A 10 10.33 34.92 6.88
CA GLN A 10 9.35 34.29 7.76
C GLN A 10 7.92 34.85 7.58
N SER A 11 7.78 36.14 7.32
CA SER A 11 6.45 36.77 7.13
C SER A 11 5.76 36.34 5.82
N VAL A 12 6.53 35.96 4.80
CA VAL A 12 5.99 35.48 3.51
C VAL A 12 5.54 34.02 3.61
N THR A 13 6.23 33.19 4.40
CA THR A 13 5.83 31.81 4.64
C THR A 13 4.59 31.69 5.53
N GLU A 14 4.41 32.60 6.49
CA GLU A 14 3.18 32.67 7.29
C GLU A 14 1.97 33.14 6.47
N LEU A 15 2.18 33.98 5.46
CA LEU A 15 1.11 34.47 4.57
C LEU A 15 0.68 33.43 3.52
N VAL A 16 1.57 32.55 3.08
CA VAL A 16 1.30 31.56 2.03
C VAL A 16 0.76 30.24 2.61
N PHE A 17 1.14 29.88 3.83
CA PHE A 17 0.73 28.62 4.48
C PHE A 17 -0.01 28.86 5.80
N GLY A 18 -1.02 29.70 5.80
CA GLY A 18 -1.91 30.03 6.92
C GLY A 18 -1.67 29.21 8.19
N GLY A 19 -1.55 29.93 9.31
CA GLY A 19 -1.08 29.40 10.60
C GLY A 19 -1.65 28.08 11.07
N ASP A 20 -1.18 27.58 12.21
CA ASP A 20 -1.47 26.26 12.83
C ASP A 20 -2.93 25.77 12.73
N LYS A 21 -3.89 26.70 12.67
CA LYS A 21 -5.31 26.40 12.50
C LYS A 21 -5.66 25.83 11.11
N PHE A 22 -5.02 26.32 10.04
CA PHE A 22 -5.23 25.80 8.69
C PHE A 22 -4.62 24.40 8.53
N ARG A 23 -3.45 24.18 9.11
CA ARG A 23 -2.77 22.86 9.08
C ARG A 23 -3.53 21.81 9.88
N THR A 24 -4.04 22.18 11.08
CA THR A 24 -4.90 21.28 11.86
C THR A 24 -6.21 20.98 11.13
N ALA A 25 -6.83 21.98 10.47
CA ALA A 25 -8.02 21.77 9.68
C ALA A 25 -7.75 20.88 8.46
N LEU A 26 -6.62 21.07 7.76
CA LEU A 26 -6.21 20.21 6.65
C LEU A 26 -5.93 18.76 7.10
N CYS A 27 -5.22 18.58 8.20
CA CYS A 27 -4.94 17.25 8.77
C CYS A 27 -6.24 16.56 9.21
N CYS A 28 -7.14 17.26 9.91
CA CYS A 28 -8.46 16.74 10.27
C CYS A 28 -9.33 16.41 9.05
N SER A 29 -9.26 17.23 7.98
CA SER A 29 -9.98 17.00 6.72
C SER A 29 -9.45 15.77 6.01
N VAL A 30 -8.13 15.58 5.93
CA VAL A 30 -7.52 14.40 5.30
C VAL A 30 -7.81 13.14 6.10
N VAL A 31 -7.70 13.19 7.43
CA VAL A 31 -8.07 12.05 8.30
C VAL A 31 -9.56 11.75 8.19
N GLY A 32 -10.41 12.77 8.15
CA GLY A 32 -11.85 12.63 7.92
C GLY A 32 -12.14 11.99 6.55
N MET A 33 -11.46 12.42 5.50
CA MET A 33 -11.59 11.84 4.15
C MET A 33 -11.11 10.38 4.11
N LEU A 34 -10.00 10.04 4.78
CA LEU A 34 -9.51 8.66 4.90
C LEU A 34 -10.50 7.78 5.68
N LEU A 35 -11.08 8.30 6.77
CA LEU A 35 -12.11 7.59 7.51
C LEU A 35 -13.38 7.39 6.67
N THR A 36 -13.82 8.39 5.91
CA THR A 36 -14.98 8.24 5.00
C THR A 36 -14.69 7.23 3.90
N LEU A 37 -13.47 7.19 3.34
CA LEU A 37 -13.07 6.15 2.39
C LEU A 37 -13.11 4.75 3.00
N LEU A 38 -12.69 4.58 4.25
CA LEU A 38 -12.82 3.32 5.00
C LEU A 38 -14.28 2.86 5.15
N PHE A 39 -15.20 3.79 5.39
CA PHE A 39 -16.63 3.48 5.52
C PHE A 39 -17.32 3.28 4.16
N LEU A 40 -16.89 3.99 3.11
CA LEU A 40 -17.46 3.87 1.77
C LEU A 40 -16.98 2.61 1.02
N SER A 41 -15.84 2.04 1.39
CA SER A 41 -15.36 0.77 0.83
C SER A 41 -16.18 -0.46 1.27
N SER A 42 -17.31 -0.24 1.91
CA SER A 42 -18.22 -1.28 2.39
C SER A 42 -19.15 -1.88 1.31
N CYS A 43 -18.92 -1.62 0.03
CA CYS A 43 -19.58 -2.36 -1.06
C CYS A 43 -18.94 -3.74 -1.22
N HIS A 44 -18.87 -4.50 -0.13
CA HIS A 44 -18.50 -5.90 -0.17
C HIS A 44 -19.80 -6.70 -0.24
N TYR A 45 -19.92 -7.59 -1.22
CA TYR A 45 -21.00 -8.56 -1.25
C TYR A 45 -20.93 -9.38 0.03
N THR A 46 -21.82 -9.08 0.96
CA THR A 46 -21.96 -9.87 2.18
C THR A 46 -22.42 -11.25 1.78
N ARG A 47 -21.63 -12.28 2.15
CA ARG A 47 -22.07 -13.67 2.02
C ARG A 47 -23.45 -13.81 2.64
N PRO A 48 -24.47 -14.27 1.90
CA PRO A 48 -25.78 -14.49 2.49
C PRO A 48 -25.68 -15.51 3.59
N ASP A 49 -26.48 -15.34 4.61
CA ASP A 49 -26.57 -16.30 5.70
C ASP A 49 -27.31 -17.56 5.21
N LEU A 50 -26.54 -18.62 4.93
CA LEU A 50 -27.03 -19.88 4.41
C LEU A 50 -27.52 -20.83 5.54
N THR A 51 -27.63 -20.32 6.77
CA THR A 51 -28.11 -21.10 7.91
C THR A 51 -29.65 -21.19 7.98
N SER A 52 -30.38 -20.57 7.04
CA SER A 52 -31.85 -20.67 6.99
C SER A 52 -32.28 -22.14 6.81
N GLU A 53 -33.20 -22.60 7.66
CA GLU A 53 -33.70 -23.96 7.70
C GLU A 53 -34.43 -24.44 6.41
N GLU A 54 -34.71 -23.52 5.49
CA GLU A 54 -35.45 -23.77 4.25
C GLU A 54 -34.61 -24.31 3.09
N LEU A 55 -33.26 -24.27 3.18
CA LEU A 55 -32.39 -24.70 2.10
C LEU A 55 -32.02 -26.21 2.24
N SER A 56 -32.21 -26.94 1.16
CA SER A 56 -31.69 -28.32 1.06
C SER A 56 -30.19 -28.37 1.29
N GLU A 57 -29.70 -29.38 1.99
CA GLU A 57 -28.27 -29.57 2.25
C GLU A 57 -27.42 -29.50 0.96
N LYS A 58 -27.87 -30.15 -0.12
CA LYS A 58 -27.23 -30.09 -1.43
C LYS A 58 -27.20 -28.69 -2.04
N THR A 59 -28.26 -27.90 -1.85
CA THR A 59 -28.34 -26.52 -2.33
C THR A 59 -27.40 -25.63 -1.52
N ARG A 60 -27.32 -25.86 -0.21
CA ARG A 60 -26.38 -25.15 0.68
C ARG A 60 -24.93 -25.40 0.31
N ASP A 61 -24.58 -26.67 0.07
CA ASP A 61 -23.20 -27.03 -0.33
C ASP A 61 -22.84 -26.40 -1.69
N SER A 62 -23.77 -26.42 -2.64
CA SER A 62 -23.55 -25.75 -3.93
C SER A 62 -23.38 -24.24 -3.80
N LEU A 63 -24.19 -23.61 -2.94
CA LEU A 63 -24.07 -22.17 -2.70
C LEU A 63 -22.79 -21.84 -1.93
N ASN A 64 -22.41 -22.63 -0.92
CA ASN A 64 -21.12 -22.47 -0.24
C ASN A 64 -19.96 -22.57 -1.21
N TYR A 65 -19.98 -23.57 -2.08
CA TYR A 65 -18.96 -23.75 -3.11
C TYR A 65 -18.86 -22.55 -4.06
N LEU A 66 -19.98 -21.92 -4.45
CA LEU A 66 -19.99 -20.72 -5.28
C LEU A 66 -19.46 -19.48 -4.53
N TYR A 67 -19.76 -19.35 -3.24
CA TYR A 67 -19.30 -18.21 -2.43
C TYR A 67 -17.85 -18.34 -1.95
N ASP A 68 -17.31 -19.55 -1.89
CA ASP A 68 -15.91 -19.80 -1.55
C ASP A 68 -14.95 -19.50 -2.72
N ARG A 69 -15.50 -19.12 -3.90
CA ARG A 69 -14.69 -18.74 -5.05
C ARG A 69 -14.10 -17.35 -4.94
N HIS A 70 -13.01 -17.14 -5.67
CA HIS A 70 -12.27 -15.88 -5.67
C HIS A 70 -13.08 -14.73 -6.29
N TYR A 71 -14.00 -15.02 -7.21
CA TYR A 71 -14.90 -14.07 -7.88
C TYR A 71 -16.33 -14.58 -7.88
N THR A 72 -17.28 -13.67 -8.03
CA THR A 72 -18.73 -13.94 -7.96
C THR A 72 -19.41 -13.66 -9.28
N TRP A 73 -20.71 -14.03 -9.38
CA TRP A 73 -21.55 -13.58 -10.48
C TRP A 73 -21.54 -12.05 -10.61
N ASN A 74 -21.64 -11.57 -11.83
CA ASN A 74 -21.57 -10.15 -12.20
C ASN A 74 -20.21 -9.49 -11.92
N THR A 75 -19.16 -10.26 -11.64
CA THR A 75 -17.80 -9.69 -11.61
C THR A 75 -17.40 -9.27 -13.02
N ASN A 76 -17.02 -8.00 -13.16
CA ASN A 76 -16.52 -7.46 -14.42
C ASN A 76 -15.03 -7.74 -14.54
N LEU A 77 -14.64 -8.32 -15.66
CA LEU A 77 -13.26 -8.68 -15.97
C LEU A 77 -12.83 -8.03 -17.29
N GLU A 78 -11.54 -7.80 -17.44
CA GLU A 78 -10.92 -7.25 -18.64
C GLU A 78 -9.83 -8.20 -19.13
N VAL A 79 -9.77 -8.44 -20.44
CA VAL A 79 -8.75 -9.30 -21.07
C VAL A 79 -7.39 -8.60 -21.05
N THR A 80 -6.37 -9.28 -20.54
CA THR A 80 -4.99 -8.75 -20.46
C THR A 80 -4.06 -9.38 -21.48
N THR A 81 -4.34 -10.58 -21.94
CA THR A 81 -3.62 -11.28 -23.01
C THR A 81 -3.99 -10.74 -24.39
N ASP A 82 -3.15 -10.95 -25.39
CA ASP A 82 -3.39 -10.44 -26.76
C ASP A 82 -4.69 -11.01 -27.36
N SER A 83 -4.97 -12.28 -27.09
CA SER A 83 -6.23 -12.93 -27.46
C SER A 83 -6.52 -14.12 -26.55
N VAL A 84 -7.78 -14.38 -26.31
CA VAL A 84 -8.29 -15.55 -25.57
C VAL A 84 -9.55 -16.03 -26.26
N THR A 85 -9.80 -17.35 -26.25
CA THR A 85 -10.96 -17.95 -26.88
C THR A 85 -11.92 -18.54 -25.87
N MET A 86 -13.22 -18.25 -26.03
CA MET A 86 -14.28 -18.87 -25.25
C MET A 86 -14.97 -19.95 -26.08
N GLU A 87 -15.29 -21.07 -25.44
CA GLU A 87 -16.00 -22.19 -26.11
C GLU A 87 -17.52 -21.97 -26.03
N CYS A 88 -18.22 -22.16 -27.17
CA CYS A 88 -19.67 -22.06 -27.21
C CYS A 88 -20.30 -23.43 -26.91
N LEU A 89 -20.42 -23.82 -25.65
CA LEU A 89 -21.11 -25.06 -25.29
C LEU A 89 -22.64 -24.88 -25.34
N PRO A 90 -23.40 -25.86 -25.77
CA PRO A 90 -23.03 -27.26 -26.12
C PRO A 90 -22.56 -27.46 -27.55
N ILE A 91 -22.42 -26.41 -28.37
CA ILE A 91 -21.99 -26.51 -29.76
C ILE A 91 -20.48 -26.64 -29.78
N LYS A 92 -19.97 -27.86 -29.94
CA LYS A 92 -18.53 -28.10 -30.05
C LYS A 92 -17.98 -27.45 -31.36
N ASP A 93 -16.72 -27.02 -31.27
CA ASP A 93 -15.95 -26.40 -32.36
C ASP A 93 -16.40 -24.98 -32.76
N THR A 94 -17.19 -24.32 -31.93
CA THR A 94 -17.49 -22.91 -32.12
C THR A 94 -16.81 -22.11 -30.99
N TYR A 95 -15.99 -21.13 -31.38
CA TYR A 95 -15.19 -20.32 -30.47
C TYR A 95 -15.48 -18.85 -30.69
N ILE A 96 -15.51 -18.08 -29.62
CA ILE A 96 -15.57 -16.63 -29.66
C ILE A 96 -14.19 -16.12 -29.23
N ALA A 97 -13.53 -15.35 -30.08
CA ALA A 97 -12.26 -14.73 -29.77
C ALA A 97 -12.48 -13.38 -29.08
N LEU A 98 -11.84 -13.19 -27.94
CA LEU A 98 -11.73 -11.92 -27.22
C LEU A 98 -10.32 -11.37 -27.38
N TYR A 99 -10.20 -10.07 -27.39
CA TYR A 99 -8.95 -9.35 -27.56
C TYR A 99 -8.61 -8.51 -26.33
N LYS A 100 -7.36 -8.15 -26.21
CA LYS A 100 -6.87 -7.32 -25.11
C LYS A 100 -7.69 -6.04 -24.95
N GLY A 101 -8.19 -5.82 -23.74
CA GLY A 101 -9.03 -4.67 -23.39
C GLY A 101 -10.53 -4.93 -23.49
N ASP A 102 -10.95 -6.10 -24.04
CA ASP A 102 -12.36 -6.47 -24.05
C ASP A 102 -12.83 -6.72 -22.61
N ARG A 103 -14.06 -6.28 -22.32
CA ARG A 103 -14.67 -6.44 -21.02
C ARG A 103 -15.76 -7.47 -21.06
N VAL A 104 -15.73 -8.35 -20.08
CA VAL A 104 -16.68 -9.44 -19.93
C VAL A 104 -17.23 -9.49 -18.52
N VAL A 105 -18.36 -10.14 -18.35
CA VAL A 105 -19.03 -10.34 -17.07
C VAL A 105 -19.16 -11.83 -16.79
N VAL A 106 -18.87 -12.23 -15.55
CA VAL A 106 -19.09 -13.59 -15.09
C VAL A 106 -20.61 -13.86 -14.99
N ALA A 107 -21.11 -14.76 -15.83
CA ALA A 107 -22.53 -15.05 -15.92
C ALA A 107 -22.95 -16.31 -15.16
N GLU A 108 -22.13 -17.39 -15.23
CA GLU A 108 -22.50 -18.69 -14.68
C GLU A 108 -21.25 -19.54 -14.38
N PHE A 109 -21.40 -20.53 -13.52
CA PHE A 109 -20.38 -21.54 -13.23
C PHE A 109 -20.92 -22.93 -13.50
N ALA A 110 -20.10 -23.79 -14.09
CA ALA A 110 -20.41 -25.19 -14.30
C ALA A 110 -19.26 -26.08 -13.82
N ILE A 111 -19.61 -27.23 -13.27
CA ILE A 111 -18.63 -28.22 -12.82
C ILE A 111 -18.67 -29.37 -13.82
N HIS A 112 -17.54 -29.62 -14.46
CA HIS A 112 -17.33 -30.73 -15.39
C HIS A 112 -16.32 -31.72 -14.81
N PRO A 113 -16.74 -32.68 -13.96
CA PRO A 113 -15.82 -33.61 -13.31
C PRO A 113 -15.04 -34.51 -14.26
N ALA A 114 -15.47 -34.58 -15.52
CA ALA A 114 -14.82 -35.37 -16.57
C ALA A 114 -13.64 -34.62 -17.24
N ASP A 115 -13.49 -33.31 -17.04
CA ASP A 115 -12.34 -32.58 -17.53
C ASP A 115 -11.13 -32.83 -16.60
N SER A 116 -10.08 -33.40 -17.18
CA SER A 116 -8.86 -33.75 -16.43
C SER A 116 -7.94 -32.56 -16.16
N VAL A 117 -8.16 -31.43 -16.84
CA VAL A 117 -7.34 -30.22 -16.73
C VAL A 117 -7.92 -29.29 -15.67
N ASP A 118 -9.23 -28.99 -15.77
CA ASP A 118 -9.93 -28.14 -14.81
C ASP A 118 -11.39 -28.55 -14.73
N SER A 119 -11.85 -28.86 -13.55
CA SER A 119 -13.24 -29.27 -13.30
C SER A 119 -14.22 -28.10 -13.35
N VAL A 120 -13.72 -26.87 -13.30
CA VAL A 120 -14.54 -25.67 -13.18
C VAL A 120 -14.51 -24.87 -14.46
N TRP A 121 -15.68 -24.64 -14.99
CA TRP A 121 -15.91 -23.82 -16.18
C TRP A 121 -16.73 -22.60 -15.82
N VAL A 122 -16.32 -21.46 -16.36
CA VAL A 122 -16.94 -20.16 -16.11
C VAL A 122 -17.52 -19.65 -17.41
N LYS A 123 -18.80 -19.31 -17.37
CA LYS A 123 -19.46 -18.66 -18.49
C LYS A 123 -19.21 -17.15 -18.42
N LEU A 124 -18.66 -16.60 -19.46
CA LEU A 124 -18.41 -15.19 -19.63
C LEU A 124 -19.36 -14.62 -20.69
N ALA A 125 -19.86 -13.43 -20.46
CA ALA A 125 -20.67 -12.68 -21.41
C ALA A 125 -19.94 -11.39 -21.80
N HIS A 126 -19.63 -11.24 -23.08
CA HIS A 126 -19.10 -10.01 -23.67
C HIS A 126 -20.27 -9.11 -24.11
N THR A 127 -21.22 -9.70 -24.82
CA THR A 127 -22.50 -9.10 -25.22
C THR A 127 -23.65 -10.06 -24.92
N GLN A 128 -24.90 -9.68 -25.25
CA GLN A 128 -26.03 -10.58 -25.11
C GLN A 128 -25.95 -11.80 -26.05
N GLU A 129 -25.31 -11.65 -27.19
CA GLU A 129 -25.16 -12.68 -28.21
C GLU A 129 -23.82 -13.43 -28.10
N GLU A 130 -22.78 -12.77 -27.60
CA GLU A 130 -21.42 -13.30 -27.43
C GLU A 130 -21.19 -13.78 -26.02
N GLN A 131 -21.55 -15.03 -25.78
CA GLN A 131 -21.36 -15.71 -24.49
C GLN A 131 -20.67 -17.04 -24.72
N GLY A 132 -19.69 -17.36 -23.90
CA GLY A 132 -18.92 -18.58 -24.00
C GLY A 132 -18.39 -19.06 -22.67
N TRP A 133 -17.83 -20.25 -22.69
CA TRP A 133 -17.27 -20.92 -21.53
C TRP A 133 -15.74 -20.92 -21.60
N ILE A 134 -15.11 -20.76 -20.47
CA ILE A 134 -13.65 -20.83 -20.31
C ILE A 134 -13.33 -21.60 -19.04
N ARG A 135 -12.19 -22.27 -19.00
CA ARG A 135 -11.68 -22.91 -17.79
C ARG A 135 -11.26 -21.89 -16.76
N GLU A 136 -11.45 -22.21 -15.49
CA GLU A 136 -11.09 -21.30 -14.39
C GLU A 136 -9.60 -20.94 -14.38
N THR A 137 -8.73 -21.91 -14.66
CA THR A 137 -7.28 -21.69 -14.75
C THR A 137 -6.93 -20.65 -15.81
N GLU A 138 -7.49 -20.79 -17.01
CA GLU A 138 -7.26 -19.87 -18.13
C GLU A 138 -7.87 -18.49 -17.87
N LEU A 139 -9.03 -18.44 -17.17
CA LEU A 139 -9.62 -17.19 -16.74
C LEU A 139 -8.69 -16.42 -15.80
N LYS A 140 -8.13 -17.09 -14.80
CA LYS A 140 -7.23 -16.46 -13.82
C LYS A 140 -5.94 -15.92 -14.44
N GLU A 141 -5.44 -16.56 -15.49
CA GLU A 141 -4.23 -16.15 -16.21
C GLU A 141 -4.47 -15.02 -17.21
N SER A 142 -5.65 -14.98 -17.83
CA SER A 142 -5.92 -14.10 -18.96
C SER A 142 -6.77 -12.88 -18.66
N PHE A 143 -7.41 -12.83 -17.48
CA PHE A 143 -8.35 -11.76 -17.12
C PHE A 143 -7.99 -11.11 -15.79
N VAL A 144 -8.29 -9.83 -15.70
CA VAL A 144 -8.12 -9.02 -14.50
C VAL A 144 -9.44 -8.33 -14.15
N PRO A 145 -9.83 -8.28 -12.88
CA PRO A 145 -10.99 -7.50 -12.46
C PRO A 145 -10.87 -6.02 -12.86
N THR A 146 -11.98 -5.40 -13.23
CA THR A 146 -11.99 -4.01 -13.71
C THR A 146 -11.95 -2.99 -12.57
N ASP A 147 -11.94 -3.42 -11.31
CA ASP A 147 -11.85 -2.50 -10.17
C ASP A 147 -10.46 -1.83 -10.08
N SER A 148 -10.43 -0.63 -9.51
CA SER A 148 -9.22 0.19 -9.46
C SER A 148 -8.08 -0.41 -8.63
N ILE A 149 -8.40 -1.26 -7.64
CA ILE A 149 -7.39 -1.87 -6.75
C ILE A 149 -6.71 -3.01 -7.49
N SER A 150 -7.49 -3.92 -8.09
CA SER A 150 -6.97 -5.05 -8.88
C SER A 150 -6.18 -4.56 -10.09
N GLN A 151 -6.67 -3.53 -10.78
CA GLN A 151 -5.93 -2.89 -11.88
C GLN A 151 -4.60 -2.28 -11.41
N ALA A 152 -4.59 -1.62 -10.25
CA ALA A 152 -3.35 -1.10 -9.69
C ALA A 152 -2.39 -2.24 -9.30
N ILE A 153 -2.87 -3.30 -8.67
CA ILE A 153 -2.05 -4.48 -8.32
C ILE A 153 -1.45 -5.10 -9.58
N HIS A 154 -2.27 -5.33 -10.63
CA HIS A 154 -1.81 -5.87 -11.91
C HIS A 154 -0.75 -4.98 -12.55
N PHE A 155 -0.98 -3.67 -12.60
CA PHE A 155 -0.04 -2.72 -13.18
C PHE A 155 1.33 -2.72 -12.46
N PHE A 156 1.35 -2.86 -11.13
CA PHE A 156 2.59 -2.87 -10.36
C PHE A 156 3.23 -4.27 -10.25
N SER A 157 2.46 -5.35 -10.38
CA SER A 157 2.94 -6.71 -10.11
C SER A 157 3.61 -7.36 -11.33
N ASP A 158 3.00 -7.30 -12.52
CA ASP A 158 3.40 -8.19 -13.60
C ASP A 158 4.44 -7.62 -14.57
N THR A 159 4.03 -6.72 -15.43
CA THR A 159 4.84 -6.38 -16.61
C THR A 159 5.71 -5.14 -16.38
N HIS A 160 5.28 -4.27 -15.49
CA HIS A 160 5.82 -2.92 -15.36
C HIS A 160 6.73 -2.76 -14.13
N ALA A 161 6.73 -3.71 -13.20
CA ALA A 161 7.59 -3.67 -12.00
C ALA A 161 9.07 -3.46 -12.36
N SER A 162 9.57 -4.17 -13.37
CA SER A 162 10.95 -4.03 -13.85
C SER A 162 11.25 -2.64 -14.39
N TYR A 163 10.33 -2.05 -15.14
CA TYR A 163 10.49 -0.67 -15.66
C TYR A 163 10.48 0.36 -14.54
N PHE A 164 9.61 0.21 -13.53
CA PHE A 164 9.61 1.08 -12.36
C PHE A 164 10.90 1.00 -11.58
N VAL A 165 11.44 -0.20 -11.36
CA VAL A 165 12.73 -0.40 -10.69
C VAL A 165 13.85 0.28 -11.47
N ILE A 166 13.90 0.12 -12.79
CA ILE A 166 14.93 0.74 -13.66
C ILE A 166 14.80 2.27 -13.62
N ILE A 167 13.60 2.82 -13.84
CA ILE A 167 13.36 4.28 -13.81
C ILE A 167 13.73 4.85 -12.44
N PHE A 168 13.32 4.18 -11.37
CA PHE A 168 13.66 4.58 -10.02
C PHE A 168 15.16 4.52 -9.74
N ALA A 169 15.85 3.44 -10.16
CA ALA A 169 17.30 3.31 -10.02
C ALA A 169 18.04 4.41 -10.80
N LEU A 170 17.60 4.76 -12.01
CA LEU A 170 18.12 5.87 -12.79
C LEU A 170 17.90 7.21 -12.09
N PHE A 171 16.73 7.42 -11.50
CA PHE A 171 16.39 8.65 -10.77
C PHE A 171 17.26 8.80 -9.52
N VAL A 172 17.38 7.73 -8.72
CA VAL A 172 18.25 7.68 -7.53
C VAL A 172 19.70 7.86 -7.94
N GLY A 173 20.16 7.19 -8.99
CA GLY A 173 21.52 7.32 -9.53
C GLY A 173 21.83 8.76 -9.96
N ALA A 174 20.91 9.40 -10.70
CA ALA A 174 21.04 10.78 -11.12
C ALA A 174 21.03 11.74 -9.91
N TRP A 175 20.21 11.46 -8.91
CA TRP A 175 20.14 12.25 -7.68
C TRP A 175 21.44 12.13 -6.86
N VAL A 176 21.93 10.91 -6.65
CA VAL A 176 23.22 10.63 -5.97
C VAL A 176 24.38 11.27 -6.74
N PHE A 177 24.43 11.14 -8.08
CA PHE A 177 25.43 11.78 -8.92
C PHE A 177 25.40 13.32 -8.78
N ARG A 178 24.22 13.91 -8.72
CA ARG A 178 24.06 15.36 -8.52
C ARG A 178 24.50 15.80 -7.12
N LEU A 179 24.29 14.97 -6.10
CA LEU A 179 24.80 15.18 -4.73
C LEU A 179 26.32 15.23 -4.70
N PHE A 180 27.00 14.26 -5.33
CA PHE A 180 28.47 14.24 -5.41
C PHE A 180 29.04 15.41 -6.18
N ARG A 181 28.36 15.87 -7.21
CA ARG A 181 28.84 16.97 -8.06
C ARG A 181 28.65 18.37 -7.46
N ARG A 182 27.64 18.55 -6.61
CA ARG A 182 27.38 19.81 -5.92
C ARG A 182 27.92 19.77 -4.49
N LYS A 183 29.17 20.18 -4.30
CA LYS A 183 29.85 20.29 -2.99
C LYS A 183 29.15 21.19 -1.94
N GLN A 184 27.99 21.78 -2.24
CA GLN A 184 27.26 22.71 -1.39
C GLN A 184 25.93 22.17 -0.83
N LEU A 185 25.55 20.93 -1.13
CA LEU A 185 24.35 20.36 -0.56
C LEU A 185 24.67 19.81 0.82
N LYS A 186 24.10 20.45 1.83
CA LYS A 186 24.01 19.88 3.18
C LYS A 186 23.19 18.58 3.04
N ILE A 187 23.84 17.43 3.17
CA ILE A 187 23.13 16.15 3.19
C ILE A 187 22.26 16.17 4.44
N VAL A 188 20.95 16.13 4.25
CA VAL A 188 20.00 16.05 5.37
C VAL A 188 19.99 14.59 5.79
N TYR A 189 20.51 14.31 6.99
CA TYR A 189 20.51 12.97 7.57
C TYR A 189 19.18 12.71 8.28
N PHE A 190 18.86 11.43 8.48
CA PHE A 190 17.71 11.03 9.32
C PHE A 190 17.75 11.64 10.74
N ASN A 191 18.92 12.08 11.19
CA ASN A 191 19.12 12.74 12.48
C ASN A 191 18.84 14.25 12.48
N ASP A 192 18.70 14.88 11.33
CA ASP A 192 18.48 16.33 11.20
C ASP A 192 17.02 16.68 11.50
N ILE A 193 16.16 15.68 11.61
CA ILE A 193 14.76 15.83 11.97
C ILE A 193 14.53 15.17 13.34
N ASP A 194 13.93 15.96 14.22
CA ASP A 194 13.55 15.53 15.57
C ASP A 194 12.26 14.69 15.55
N SER A 195 12.23 13.66 14.69
CA SER A 195 11.06 12.80 14.49
C SER A 195 11.46 11.33 14.45
N VAL A 196 10.59 10.48 14.99
CA VAL A 196 10.70 9.02 14.89
C VAL A 196 9.89 8.45 13.72
N TYR A 197 9.02 9.27 13.12
CA TYR A 197 8.10 8.81 12.07
C TYR A 197 8.80 8.32 10.79
N PRO A 198 9.89 8.92 10.28
CA PRO A 198 10.59 8.40 9.11
C PRO A 198 11.12 6.99 9.32
N LEU A 199 11.67 6.69 10.49
CA LEU A 199 12.14 5.35 10.82
C LEU A 199 10.96 4.37 10.99
N LEU A 200 9.85 4.81 11.59
CA LEU A 200 8.63 4.05 11.71
C LEU A 200 8.06 3.71 10.32
N LEU A 201 8.10 4.65 9.37
CA LEU A 201 7.66 4.44 8.00
C LEU A 201 8.46 3.33 7.31
N CYS A 202 9.79 3.34 7.44
CA CYS A 202 10.65 2.27 6.92
C CYS A 202 10.36 0.92 7.60
N LEU A 203 10.10 0.91 8.91
CA LEU A 203 9.74 -0.30 9.64
C LEU A 203 8.38 -0.86 9.18
N LEU A 204 7.39 0.00 8.96
CA LEU A 204 6.08 -0.41 8.45
C LEU A 204 6.19 -0.97 7.02
N MET A 205 7.01 -0.37 6.16
CA MET A 205 7.30 -0.92 4.83
C MET A 205 7.93 -2.31 4.92
N ALA A 206 8.94 -2.48 5.78
CA ALA A 206 9.58 -3.77 6.03
C ALA A 206 8.59 -4.82 6.55
N PHE A 207 7.73 -4.41 7.49
CA PHE A 207 6.70 -5.28 8.06
C PHE A 207 5.66 -5.69 7.00
N SER A 208 5.13 -4.72 6.24
CA SER A 208 4.16 -5.00 5.17
C SER A 208 4.73 -5.93 4.10
N ALA A 209 5.99 -5.71 3.69
CA ALA A 209 6.68 -6.56 2.74
C ALA A 209 6.85 -8.00 3.27
N THR A 210 7.22 -8.15 4.56
CA THR A 210 7.35 -9.46 5.20
C THR A 210 6.01 -10.18 5.28
N VAL A 211 4.93 -9.49 5.67
CA VAL A 211 3.58 -10.09 5.76
C VAL A 211 3.07 -10.48 4.38
N TYR A 212 3.28 -9.63 3.36
CA TYR A 212 2.93 -9.92 1.98
C TYR A 212 3.62 -11.20 1.48
N GLU A 213 4.94 -11.28 1.64
CA GLU A 213 5.71 -12.45 1.20
C GLU A 213 5.33 -13.71 1.99
N THR A 214 5.09 -13.57 3.30
CA THR A 214 4.57 -14.67 4.13
C THR A 214 3.25 -15.20 3.59
N MET A 215 2.35 -14.32 3.14
CA MET A 215 1.07 -14.69 2.56
C MET A 215 1.26 -15.41 1.22
N GLN A 216 2.18 -14.94 0.37
CA GLN A 216 2.49 -15.59 -0.91
C GLN A 216 3.07 -17.01 -0.73
N VAL A 217 3.91 -17.21 0.29
CA VAL A 217 4.57 -18.50 0.54
C VAL A 217 3.65 -19.51 1.21
N PHE A 218 2.84 -19.09 2.19
CA PHE A 218 2.08 -20.02 3.05
C PHE A 218 0.59 -20.09 2.73
N VAL A 219 -0.01 -19.04 2.18
CA VAL A 219 -1.46 -18.93 1.93
C VAL A 219 -1.76 -18.14 0.65
N PRO A 220 -1.21 -18.54 -0.50
CA PRO A 220 -1.34 -17.79 -1.76
C PRO A 220 -2.80 -17.58 -2.18
N GLU A 221 -3.68 -18.54 -1.88
CA GLU A 221 -5.12 -18.45 -2.15
C GLU A 221 -5.78 -17.21 -1.49
N THR A 222 -5.29 -16.80 -0.31
CA THR A 222 -5.80 -15.59 0.36
C THR A 222 -5.51 -14.33 -0.45
N TRP A 223 -4.33 -14.25 -1.06
CA TRP A 223 -3.97 -13.13 -1.90
C TRP A 223 -4.74 -13.15 -3.22
N GLU A 224 -4.87 -14.32 -3.84
CA GLU A 224 -5.64 -14.50 -5.07
C GLU A 224 -7.11 -14.10 -4.86
N HIS A 225 -7.72 -14.52 -3.75
CA HIS A 225 -9.06 -14.10 -3.38
C HIS A 225 -9.17 -12.58 -3.21
N PHE A 226 -8.19 -11.95 -2.58
CA PHE A 226 -8.15 -10.50 -2.43
C PHE A 226 -7.98 -9.79 -3.77
N TYR A 227 -7.18 -10.33 -4.67
CA TYR A 227 -6.95 -9.77 -5.99
C TYR A 227 -8.22 -9.73 -6.84
N PHE A 228 -9.03 -10.79 -6.80
CA PHE A 228 -10.30 -10.86 -7.54
C PHE A 228 -11.47 -10.17 -6.83
N ASN A 229 -11.39 -9.95 -5.53
CA ASN A 229 -12.43 -9.29 -4.74
C ASN A 229 -11.82 -8.37 -3.68
N PRO A 230 -11.19 -7.26 -4.10
CA PRO A 230 -10.44 -6.39 -3.21
C PRO A 230 -11.35 -5.63 -2.25
N THR A 231 -10.87 -5.47 -1.02
CA THR A 231 -11.51 -4.65 0.00
C THR A 231 -10.48 -3.80 0.72
N LEU A 232 -10.86 -2.57 1.08
CA LEU A 232 -10.03 -1.71 1.93
C LEU A 232 -10.31 -1.93 3.42
N SER A 233 -11.38 -2.67 3.76
CA SER A 233 -11.74 -2.95 5.15
C SER A 233 -10.88 -4.08 5.72
N PRO A 234 -10.13 -3.87 6.81
CA PRO A 234 -9.38 -4.93 7.48
C PRO A 234 -10.27 -5.88 8.27
N PHE A 235 -11.55 -5.57 8.41
CA PHE A 235 -12.54 -6.38 9.11
C PHE A 235 -13.23 -7.31 8.12
N LYS A 236 -13.57 -8.52 8.46
CA LYS A 236 -14.22 -9.53 7.61
C LYS A 236 -13.32 -10.20 6.54
N VAL A 237 -12.02 -10.12 6.72
CA VAL A 237 -11.02 -10.83 5.89
C VAL A 237 -10.19 -11.78 6.75
N PRO A 238 -9.50 -12.78 6.18
CA PRO A 238 -8.60 -13.65 6.92
C PRO A 238 -7.56 -12.87 7.73
N PHE A 239 -7.16 -13.39 8.89
CA PHE A 239 -6.31 -12.70 9.85
C PHE A 239 -5.02 -12.13 9.23
N ILE A 240 -4.32 -12.91 8.41
CA ILE A 240 -3.06 -12.46 7.77
C ILE A 240 -3.29 -11.27 6.83
N LEU A 241 -4.38 -11.29 6.05
CA LEU A 241 -4.77 -10.19 5.17
C LEU A 241 -5.22 -8.97 5.97
N SER A 242 -5.93 -9.18 7.09
CA SER A 242 -6.30 -8.10 8.02
C SER A 242 -5.06 -7.37 8.55
N VAL A 243 -4.04 -8.11 9.00
CA VAL A 243 -2.76 -7.54 9.46
C VAL A 243 -2.06 -6.77 8.35
N PHE A 244 -2.06 -7.30 7.13
CA PHE A 244 -1.50 -6.61 5.97
C PHE A 244 -2.23 -5.28 5.69
N LEU A 245 -3.56 -5.29 5.59
CA LEU A 245 -4.35 -4.08 5.35
C LEU A 245 -4.19 -3.05 6.46
N LEU A 246 -4.18 -3.47 7.73
CA LEU A 246 -3.90 -2.57 8.85
C LEU A 246 -2.51 -1.95 8.75
N SER A 247 -1.50 -2.71 8.33
CA SER A 247 -0.14 -2.18 8.14
C SER A 247 -0.09 -1.12 7.03
N ILE A 248 -0.83 -1.31 5.93
CA ILE A 248 -0.97 -0.32 4.84
C ILE A 248 -1.67 0.95 5.33
N TRP A 249 -2.77 0.83 6.09
CA TRP A 249 -3.44 1.99 6.67
C TRP A 249 -2.54 2.77 7.63
N LEU A 250 -1.82 2.05 8.48
CA LEU A 250 -0.86 2.67 9.40
C LEU A 250 0.30 3.34 8.65
N PHE A 251 0.78 2.74 7.57
CA PHE A 251 1.78 3.33 6.68
C PHE A 251 1.31 4.68 6.11
N ILE A 252 0.07 4.75 5.62
CA ILE A 252 -0.52 5.98 5.08
C ILE A 252 -0.60 7.06 6.17
N ILE A 253 -1.09 6.70 7.36
CA ILE A 253 -1.21 7.65 8.49
C ILE A 253 0.17 8.18 8.90
N VAL A 254 1.16 7.30 9.02
CA VAL A 254 2.53 7.70 9.39
C VAL A 254 3.18 8.52 8.27
N LEU A 255 2.91 8.22 7.00
CA LEU A 255 3.38 9.03 5.87
C LEU A 255 2.86 10.47 5.96
N LEU A 256 1.58 10.65 6.28
CA LEU A 256 1.02 12.00 6.50
C LEU A 256 1.69 12.72 7.67
N ALA A 257 1.98 12.01 8.76
CA ALA A 257 2.71 12.57 9.90
C ALA A 257 4.15 12.96 9.53
N VAL A 258 4.83 12.15 8.70
CA VAL A 258 6.16 12.47 8.15
C VAL A 258 6.10 13.74 7.31
N LEU A 259 5.10 13.86 6.43
CA LEU A 259 4.94 15.05 5.58
C LEU A 259 4.75 16.31 6.43
N ASP A 260 3.87 16.26 7.43
CA ASP A 260 3.64 17.40 8.33
C ASP A 260 4.93 17.80 9.06
N ASP A 261 5.65 16.85 9.65
CA ASP A 261 6.91 17.11 10.36
C ASP A 261 7.99 17.70 9.45
N LEU A 262 8.11 17.19 8.21
CA LEU A 262 9.09 17.66 7.25
C LEU A 262 8.86 19.12 6.86
N PHE A 263 7.62 19.46 6.52
CA PHE A 263 7.29 20.83 6.10
C PHE A 263 7.29 21.84 7.26
N ARG A 264 7.26 21.35 8.51
CA ARG A 264 7.46 22.20 9.69
C ARG A 264 8.93 22.47 10.00
N GLN A 265 9.80 21.49 9.79
CA GLN A 265 11.20 21.55 10.23
C GLN A 265 12.17 21.96 9.12
N LEU A 266 11.83 21.71 7.86
CA LEU A 266 12.70 21.92 6.70
C LEU A 266 12.14 22.95 5.72
N THR A 267 13.05 23.57 4.96
CA THR A 267 12.64 24.36 3.78
C THR A 267 12.04 23.45 2.71
N PRO A 268 11.11 23.93 1.87
CA PRO A 268 10.44 23.09 0.86
C PRO A 268 11.39 22.28 -0.03
N ALA A 269 12.50 22.93 -0.46
CA ALA A 269 13.50 22.24 -1.27
C ALA A 269 14.22 21.12 -0.50
N ALA A 270 14.57 21.34 0.77
CA ALA A 270 15.20 20.32 1.62
C ALA A 270 14.22 19.18 1.95
N ALA A 271 12.94 19.51 2.19
CA ALA A 271 11.88 18.54 2.43
C ALA A 271 11.70 17.58 1.24
N VAL A 272 11.67 18.10 0.00
CA VAL A 272 11.58 17.25 -1.21
C VAL A 272 12.79 16.32 -1.32
N PHE A 273 14.01 16.81 -1.09
CA PHE A 273 15.21 15.95 -1.12
C PHE A 273 15.18 14.89 -0.04
N TYR A 274 14.71 15.22 1.15
CA TYR A 274 14.54 14.25 2.23
C TYR A 274 13.50 13.18 1.87
N LEU A 275 12.35 13.57 1.33
CA LEU A 275 11.31 12.64 0.88
C LEU A 275 11.82 11.67 -0.18
N LEU A 276 12.62 12.14 -1.13
CA LEU A 276 13.24 11.27 -2.13
C LEU A 276 14.20 10.26 -1.49
N GLY A 277 15.00 10.69 -0.52
CA GLY A 277 15.86 9.80 0.25
C GLY A 277 15.07 8.78 1.07
N LEU A 278 13.99 9.23 1.72
CA LEU A 278 13.10 8.35 2.50
C LEU A 278 12.37 7.34 1.62
N ALA A 279 11.85 7.77 0.46
CA ALA A 279 11.25 6.89 -0.52
C ALA A 279 12.24 5.82 -1.00
N SER A 280 13.49 6.22 -1.26
CA SER A 280 14.57 5.27 -1.62
C SER A 280 14.82 4.24 -0.53
N CYS A 281 14.83 4.66 0.74
CA CYS A 281 14.96 3.74 1.88
C CYS A 281 13.76 2.79 2.00
N CYS A 282 12.55 3.29 1.80
CA CYS A 282 11.34 2.46 1.82
C CYS A 282 11.35 1.39 0.71
N ILE A 283 11.74 1.78 -0.51
CA ILE A 283 11.85 0.84 -1.63
C ILE A 283 12.95 -0.19 -1.37
N PHE A 284 14.10 0.24 -0.84
CA PHE A 284 15.15 -0.69 -0.44
C PHE A 284 14.64 -1.67 0.62
N CYS A 285 13.94 -1.21 1.66
CA CYS A 285 13.33 -2.07 2.68
C CYS A 285 12.35 -3.06 2.04
N TYR A 286 11.49 -2.62 1.13
CA TYR A 286 10.54 -3.48 0.44
C TYR A 286 11.22 -4.64 -0.25
N PHE A 287 12.16 -4.38 -1.17
CA PHE A 287 12.85 -5.45 -1.90
C PHE A 287 13.73 -6.32 -0.99
N PHE A 288 14.43 -5.71 -0.04
CA PHE A 288 15.26 -6.44 0.90
C PHE A 288 14.44 -7.45 1.70
N PHE A 289 13.29 -7.02 2.23
CA PHE A 289 12.46 -7.90 3.05
C PHE A 289 11.70 -8.93 2.22
N ILE A 290 11.26 -8.64 0.99
CA ILE A 290 10.72 -9.66 0.09
C ILE A 290 11.77 -10.76 -0.13
N LEU A 291 12.95 -10.41 -0.64
CA LEU A 291 13.99 -11.37 -0.98
C LEU A 291 14.46 -12.19 0.23
N THR A 292 14.63 -11.54 1.39
CA THR A 292 15.12 -12.24 2.59
C THR A 292 14.03 -13.08 3.27
N THR A 293 12.77 -12.76 3.11
CA THR A 293 11.65 -13.53 3.66
C THR A 293 11.45 -14.83 2.90
N GLN A 294 11.68 -14.86 1.58
CA GLN A 294 11.66 -16.09 0.78
C GLN A 294 12.60 -17.16 1.34
N ILE A 295 13.74 -16.76 1.88
CA ILE A 295 14.74 -17.65 2.51
C ILE A 295 14.62 -17.70 4.04
N TYR A 296 13.50 -17.23 4.61
CA TYR A 296 13.15 -17.20 6.05
C TYR A 296 14.07 -16.33 6.94
N ILE A 297 15.14 -15.73 6.42
CA ILE A 297 16.07 -14.86 7.18
C ILE A 297 15.42 -13.49 7.45
N GLY A 298 14.48 -13.06 6.62
CA GLY A 298 13.77 -11.79 6.75
C GLY A 298 13.10 -11.59 8.10
N TYR A 299 12.56 -12.65 8.71
CA TYR A 299 11.95 -12.57 10.05
C TYR A 299 12.97 -12.15 11.12
N ILE A 300 14.20 -12.65 11.06
CA ILE A 300 15.26 -12.29 12.00
C ILE A 300 15.63 -10.83 11.82
N PHE A 301 15.79 -10.38 10.58
CA PHE A 301 16.08 -8.97 10.28
C PHE A 301 14.95 -8.04 10.73
N LEU A 302 13.69 -8.46 10.60
CA LEU A 302 12.54 -7.68 11.07
C LEU A 302 12.57 -7.49 12.59
N VAL A 303 12.85 -8.57 13.34
CA VAL A 303 12.98 -8.49 14.82
C VAL A 303 14.13 -7.57 15.22
N VAL A 304 15.28 -7.68 14.55
CA VAL A 304 16.42 -6.78 14.80
C VAL A 304 16.05 -5.32 14.49
N PHE A 305 15.39 -5.08 13.35
CA PHE A 305 14.97 -3.73 12.98
C PHE A 305 13.96 -3.15 13.98
N LEU A 306 12.98 -3.94 14.40
CA LEU A 306 12.05 -3.55 15.46
C LEU A 306 12.79 -3.20 16.77
N GLY A 307 13.77 -4.00 17.17
CA GLY A 307 14.61 -3.74 18.36
C GLY A 307 15.38 -2.42 18.25
N LEU A 308 15.95 -2.12 17.09
CA LEU A 308 16.64 -0.85 16.83
C LEU A 308 15.67 0.34 16.86
N PHE A 309 14.47 0.18 16.28
CA PHE A 309 13.42 1.20 16.35
C PHE A 309 12.99 1.47 17.78
N LEU A 310 12.69 0.44 18.58
CA LEU A 310 12.30 0.59 19.98
C LEU A 310 13.39 1.25 20.81
N LYS A 311 14.66 0.86 20.62
CA LYS A 311 15.80 1.51 21.29
C LYS A 311 15.86 3.00 20.98
N ARG A 312 15.68 3.39 19.71
CA ARG A 312 15.67 4.80 19.29
C ARG A 312 14.47 5.55 19.85
N MET A 313 13.28 4.95 19.80
CA MET A 313 12.05 5.51 20.37
C MET A 313 12.20 5.75 21.87
N CYS A 314 12.68 4.77 22.61
CA CYS A 314 12.96 4.92 24.06
C CYS A 314 13.99 6.02 24.32
N ALA A 315 15.06 6.09 23.53
CA ALA A 315 16.06 7.16 23.67
C ALA A 315 15.45 8.54 23.43
N THR A 316 14.54 8.68 22.47
CA THR A 316 13.90 9.97 22.16
C THR A 316 12.85 10.37 23.22
N LEU A 317 12.06 9.41 23.70
CA LEU A 317 10.96 9.67 24.63
C LEU A 317 11.43 9.79 26.10
N VAL A 318 12.43 8.98 26.48
CA VAL A 318 12.85 8.87 27.89
C VAL A 318 14.02 9.80 28.19
N ILE A 319 15.00 9.94 27.30
CA ILE A 319 16.25 10.67 27.56
C ILE A 319 16.03 12.18 27.45
N TYR A 320 15.13 12.67 26.61
CA TYR A 320 14.88 14.10 26.40
C TYR A 320 13.48 14.51 26.86
N ARG A 321 13.29 14.46 28.19
CA ARG A 321 11.98 14.74 28.82
C ARG A 321 11.63 16.22 28.87
N TYR A 322 12.61 17.10 28.77
CA TYR A 322 12.44 18.55 28.93
C TYR A 322 12.90 19.31 27.72
N ARG A 323 12.31 20.47 27.46
CA ARG A 323 12.76 21.44 26.47
C ARG A 323 13.09 22.77 27.15
N CYS A 324 14.18 23.40 26.71
CA CYS A 324 14.54 24.72 27.20
C CYS A 324 13.48 25.75 26.76
N GLY A 325 12.91 26.48 27.73
CA GLY A 325 11.90 27.50 27.46
C GLY A 325 12.41 28.68 26.61
N ARG A 326 13.75 28.90 26.54
CA ARG A 326 14.36 30.03 25.83
C ARG A 326 14.81 29.68 24.40
N CYS A 327 15.45 28.53 24.20
CA CYS A 327 16.02 28.15 22.91
C CYS A 327 15.40 26.88 22.29
N GLY A 328 14.44 26.24 22.98
CA GLY A 328 13.78 25.02 22.50
C GLY A 328 14.62 23.75 22.51
N GLN A 329 15.90 23.81 22.91
CA GLN A 329 16.78 22.65 22.93
C GLN A 329 16.28 21.59 23.90
N LYS A 330 16.38 20.33 23.50
CA LYS A 330 16.00 19.17 24.30
C LYS A 330 17.01 18.99 25.46
N LEU A 331 16.50 18.83 26.68
CA LEU A 331 17.26 18.66 27.91
C LEU A 331 16.96 17.29 28.52
N LYS A 332 17.99 16.65 29.05
CA LYS A 332 17.87 15.40 29.83
C LYS A 332 17.31 15.61 31.21
N GLU A 333 17.71 16.71 31.84
CA GLU A 333 17.36 17.08 33.22
C GLU A 333 16.99 18.57 33.27
N LYS A 334 16.28 18.97 34.32
CA LYS A 334 16.04 20.35 34.63
C LYS A 334 17.35 21.00 35.06
N GLY A 335 17.56 22.27 34.72
CA GLY A 335 18.78 23.00 35.06
C GLY A 335 19.25 23.94 33.96
N PRO A 336 20.51 24.40 34.03
CA PRO A 336 21.04 25.33 33.03
C PRO A 336 21.16 24.67 31.66
N CYS A 337 20.62 25.34 30.66
CA CYS A 337 20.67 24.87 29.27
C CYS A 337 22.11 24.92 28.72
N PRO A 338 22.68 23.82 28.19
CA PRO A 338 24.06 23.82 27.69
C PRO A 338 24.25 24.71 26.45
N SER A 339 23.18 25.09 25.76
CA SER A 339 23.24 25.89 24.54
C SER A 339 23.06 27.40 24.78
N CYS A 340 22.17 27.80 25.66
CA CYS A 340 21.85 29.21 25.88
C CYS A 340 22.01 29.68 27.34
N GLY A 341 22.43 28.81 28.26
CA GLY A 341 22.63 29.11 29.68
C GLY A 341 21.36 29.41 30.48
N ALA A 342 20.17 29.38 29.89
CA ALA A 342 18.92 29.62 30.59
C ALA A 342 18.63 28.51 31.60
N ILE A 343 18.25 28.90 32.84
CA ILE A 343 17.85 27.95 33.87
C ILE A 343 16.42 27.52 33.60
N ASN A 344 16.19 26.20 33.53
CA ASN A 344 14.89 25.58 33.35
C ASN A 344 14.51 24.82 34.61
N GLU A 345 13.43 25.23 35.25
CA GLU A 345 12.90 24.67 36.50
C GLU A 345 11.91 23.53 36.27
#